data_4e331a9d2250acf73c61b4ea336620b6
#
_entry.id   4e331a9d2250acf73c61b4ea336620b6
#
_cell.length_a   1.000
_cell.length_b   1.000
_cell.length_c   1.000
_cell.angle_alpha   90.00
_cell.angle_beta   90.00
_cell.angle_gamma   90.00
#
_symmetry.space_group_name_H-M   'P 1'
#
loop_
_entity.id
_entity.type
_entity.pdbx_description
1 polymer ?
#
loop_
_entity_poly.entity_id
_entity_poly.type
_entity_poly.pdbx_seq_one_letter_code
_entity_poly.pdbx_strand_id
1 'polypeptide(L)'
;MLSLSDNELSVINFLVRNFTERLTIRSIAQRLEFSPAGVFNILKKLEKQNIVTGQKFGTGLFYSINFGNTIAGHLAAIVLIYSDEKYDKIDLEQLKQAKAVLYDKKNLLVVGDNVSISEINLPNANIITKTEDELVESFRKKDSDALQILKKGAVLRGEEIIVNAIKNSITRF
;
A
#
# COMPACT_ATOMS: atom_id res chain seq x y z
N MET A 1 0.03 -18.62 -17.57
CA MET A 1 1.05 -17.59 -17.34
C MET A 1 0.35 -16.33 -16.84
N LEU A 2 0.76 -15.76 -15.70
CA LEU A 2 0.23 -14.49 -15.22
C LEU A 2 0.81 -13.38 -16.08
N SER A 3 -0.07 -12.63 -16.76
CA SER A 3 0.31 -11.45 -17.55
C SER A 3 -0.60 -10.31 -17.11
N LEU A 4 0.01 -9.24 -16.59
CA LEU A 4 -0.68 -8.04 -16.11
C LEU A 4 -0.28 -6.85 -16.95
N SER A 5 -1.25 -6.03 -17.32
CA SER A 5 -1.06 -4.74 -17.98
C SER A 5 -0.80 -3.64 -16.94
N ASP A 6 -0.27 -2.48 -17.38
CA ASP A 6 -0.06 -1.31 -16.51
C ASP A 6 -1.35 -0.84 -15.83
N ASN A 7 -2.49 -0.90 -16.54
CA ASN A 7 -3.78 -0.55 -15.96
C ASN A 7 -4.20 -1.53 -14.85
N GLU A 8 -3.90 -2.83 -14.99
CA GLU A 8 -4.16 -3.83 -13.96
C GLU A 8 -3.26 -3.61 -12.74
N LEU A 9 -1.98 -3.32 -12.96
CA LEU A 9 -1.04 -2.95 -11.89
C LEU A 9 -1.49 -1.67 -11.17
N SER A 10 -1.97 -0.67 -11.91
CA SER A 10 -2.52 0.57 -11.34
C SER A 10 -3.73 0.31 -10.45
N VAL A 11 -4.65 -0.56 -10.87
CA VAL A 11 -5.81 -0.96 -10.05
C VAL A 11 -5.37 -1.71 -8.79
N ILE A 12 -4.41 -2.63 -8.88
CA ILE A 12 -3.86 -3.35 -7.72
C ILE A 12 -3.21 -2.36 -6.75
N ASN A 13 -2.34 -1.48 -7.24
CA ASN A 13 -1.68 -0.45 -6.42
C ASN A 13 -2.70 0.44 -5.70
N PHE A 14 -3.73 0.87 -6.41
CA PHE A 14 -4.80 1.67 -5.84
C PHE A 14 -5.55 0.94 -4.73
N LEU A 15 -5.88 -0.33 -4.91
CA LEU A 15 -6.56 -1.16 -3.90
C LEU A 15 -5.67 -1.37 -2.66
N VAL A 16 -4.38 -1.63 -2.85
CA VAL A 16 -3.41 -1.81 -1.74
C VAL A 16 -3.31 -0.54 -0.90
N ARG A 17 -3.10 0.61 -1.55
CA ARG A 17 -2.91 1.90 -0.87
C ARG A 17 -4.16 2.42 -0.17
N ASN A 18 -5.33 1.99 -0.62
CA ASN A 18 -6.63 2.40 -0.09
C ASN A 18 -7.37 1.24 0.61
N PHE A 19 -6.64 0.29 1.16
CA PHE A 19 -7.19 -0.96 1.74
C PHE A 19 -8.22 -0.75 2.87
N THR A 20 -8.24 0.40 3.53
CA THR A 20 -9.20 0.75 4.59
C THR A 20 -10.54 1.27 4.05
N GLU A 21 -10.65 1.49 2.74
CA GLU A 21 -11.82 2.10 2.13
C GLU A 21 -12.74 1.04 1.48
N ARG A 22 -14.03 1.37 1.42
CA ARG A 22 -15.00 0.57 0.65
C ARG A 22 -15.00 1.05 -0.81
N LEU A 23 -14.28 0.34 -1.66
CA LEU A 23 -14.03 0.72 -3.04
C LEU A 23 -14.99 0.02 -4.00
N THR A 24 -15.81 0.79 -4.71
CA THR A 24 -16.68 0.33 -5.79
C THR A 24 -16.02 0.53 -7.15
N ILE A 25 -16.53 -0.15 -8.21
CA ILE A 25 -16.07 0.08 -9.60
C ILE A 25 -16.09 1.57 -9.95
N ARG A 26 -17.18 2.28 -9.59
CA ARG A 26 -17.32 3.70 -9.90
C ARG A 26 -16.29 4.56 -9.18
N SER A 27 -16.05 4.30 -7.88
CA SER A 27 -15.06 5.07 -7.11
C SER A 27 -13.62 4.82 -7.59
N ILE A 28 -13.29 3.58 -7.96
CA ILE A 28 -11.98 3.24 -8.54
C ILE A 28 -11.81 3.93 -9.90
N ALA A 29 -12.81 3.82 -10.78
CA ALA A 29 -12.80 4.42 -12.11
C ALA A 29 -12.60 5.95 -12.06
N GLN A 30 -13.34 6.61 -11.18
CA GLN A 30 -13.25 8.06 -10.99
C GLN A 30 -11.87 8.50 -10.51
N ARG A 31 -11.29 7.77 -9.54
CA ARG A 31 -10.01 8.17 -8.92
C ARG A 31 -8.78 7.81 -9.76
N LEU A 32 -8.89 6.80 -10.64
CA LEU A 32 -7.84 6.43 -11.60
C LEU A 32 -8.04 7.07 -12.98
N GLU A 33 -9.11 7.84 -13.17
CA GLU A 33 -9.48 8.43 -14.46
C GLU A 33 -9.70 7.38 -15.57
N PHE A 34 -10.17 6.19 -15.17
CA PHE A 34 -10.49 5.08 -16.06
C PHE A 34 -12.00 5.05 -16.38
N SER A 35 -12.37 4.39 -17.47
CA SER A 35 -13.78 4.11 -17.73
C SER A 35 -14.32 3.06 -16.75
N PRO A 36 -15.59 3.19 -16.28
CA PRO A 36 -16.19 2.17 -15.41
C PRO A 36 -16.21 0.76 -16.03
N ALA A 37 -16.41 0.67 -17.35
CA ALA A 37 -16.38 -0.60 -18.09
C ALA A 37 -14.97 -1.20 -18.10
N GLY A 38 -13.92 -0.37 -18.24
CA GLY A 38 -12.52 -0.81 -18.16
C GLY A 38 -12.19 -1.37 -16.79
N VAL A 39 -12.54 -0.65 -15.71
CA VAL A 39 -12.33 -1.12 -14.34
C VAL A 39 -13.11 -2.40 -14.05
N PHE A 40 -14.36 -2.52 -14.52
CA PHE A 40 -15.14 -3.74 -14.40
C PHE A 40 -14.42 -4.94 -15.02
N ASN A 41 -13.91 -4.81 -16.24
CA ASN A 41 -13.20 -5.88 -16.94
C ASN A 41 -11.90 -6.26 -16.22
N ILE A 42 -11.13 -5.27 -15.73
CA ILE A 42 -9.92 -5.49 -14.94
C ILE A 42 -10.25 -6.27 -13.67
N LEU A 43 -11.20 -5.79 -12.86
CA LEU A 43 -11.57 -6.43 -11.61
C LEU A 43 -12.10 -7.85 -11.82
N LYS A 44 -12.92 -8.07 -12.85
CA LYS A 44 -13.41 -9.41 -13.23
C LYS A 44 -12.26 -10.37 -13.60
N LYS A 45 -11.25 -9.88 -14.31
CA LYS A 45 -10.05 -10.67 -14.65
C LYS A 45 -9.24 -11.00 -13.39
N LEU A 46 -8.98 -10.00 -12.53
CA LEU A 46 -8.23 -10.17 -11.30
C LEU A 46 -8.97 -11.06 -10.28
N GLU A 47 -10.31 -10.98 -10.23
CA GLU A 47 -11.14 -11.86 -9.39
C GLU A 47 -11.08 -13.31 -9.87
N LYS A 48 -11.13 -13.55 -11.19
CA LYS A 48 -10.94 -14.88 -11.78
C LYS A 48 -9.56 -15.47 -11.46
N GLN A 49 -8.54 -14.63 -11.31
CA GLN A 49 -7.18 -15.01 -10.90
C GLN A 49 -7.02 -15.09 -9.38
N ASN A 50 -8.09 -14.84 -8.61
CA ASN A 50 -8.11 -14.83 -7.16
C ASN A 50 -7.15 -13.78 -6.53
N ILE A 51 -6.82 -12.70 -7.28
CA ILE A 51 -5.97 -11.59 -6.82
C ILE A 51 -6.80 -10.58 -6.02
N VAL A 52 -8.02 -10.31 -6.47
CA VAL A 52 -8.97 -9.45 -5.75
C VAL A 52 -10.22 -10.24 -5.36
N THR A 53 -10.96 -9.73 -4.40
CA THR A 53 -12.25 -10.27 -4.00
C THR A 53 -13.31 -9.17 -3.99
N GLY A 54 -14.48 -9.49 -4.52
CA GLY A 54 -15.68 -8.65 -4.45
C GLY A 54 -16.58 -9.11 -3.32
N GLN A 55 -16.97 -8.20 -2.42
CA GLN A 55 -17.87 -8.45 -1.31
C GLN A 55 -19.11 -7.57 -1.38
N LYS A 56 -20.29 -8.18 -1.22
CA LYS A 56 -21.55 -7.44 -1.16
C LYS A 56 -21.84 -6.97 0.26
N PHE A 57 -22.13 -5.68 0.40
CA PHE A 57 -22.67 -5.08 1.62
C PHE A 57 -23.91 -4.25 1.25
N GLY A 58 -25.07 -4.69 1.66
CA GLY A 58 -26.33 -4.12 1.21
C GLY A 58 -26.47 -4.23 -0.31
N THR A 59 -26.70 -3.10 -0.98
CA THR A 59 -26.80 -3.00 -2.45
C THR A 59 -25.45 -2.78 -3.13
N GLY A 60 -24.38 -2.52 -2.37
CA GLY A 60 -23.05 -2.22 -2.89
C GLY A 60 -22.17 -3.45 -3.05
N LEU A 61 -21.37 -3.45 -4.14
CA LEU A 61 -20.29 -4.42 -4.36
C LEU A 61 -18.95 -3.69 -4.21
N PHE A 62 -18.12 -4.15 -3.27
CA PHE A 62 -16.84 -3.54 -2.91
C PHE A 62 -15.70 -4.50 -3.17
N TYR A 63 -14.58 -3.97 -3.64
CA TYR A 63 -13.42 -4.75 -4.04
C TYR A 63 -12.22 -4.46 -3.14
N SER A 64 -11.47 -5.51 -2.84
CA SER A 64 -10.22 -5.45 -2.06
C SER A 64 -9.24 -6.50 -2.57
N ILE A 65 -7.97 -6.36 -2.18
CA ILE A 65 -6.95 -7.39 -2.44
C ILE A 65 -7.28 -8.64 -1.63
N ASN A 66 -7.12 -9.79 -2.25
CA ASN A 66 -7.26 -11.09 -1.59
C ASN A 66 -5.94 -11.50 -0.93
N PHE A 67 -5.65 -10.96 0.25
CA PHE A 67 -4.43 -11.32 0.99
C PHE A 67 -4.38 -12.78 1.49
N GLY A 68 -5.45 -13.55 1.32
CA GLY A 68 -5.42 -15.01 1.50
C GLY A 68 -4.70 -15.74 0.37
N ASN A 69 -4.50 -15.09 -0.78
CA ASN A 69 -3.73 -15.61 -1.90
C ASN A 69 -2.28 -15.09 -1.85
N THR A 70 -1.31 -15.98 -1.79
CA THR A 70 0.13 -15.64 -1.75
C THR A 70 0.55 -14.79 -2.95
N ILE A 71 0.06 -15.09 -4.16
CA ILE A 71 0.39 -14.33 -5.38
C ILE A 71 -0.12 -12.89 -5.25
N ALA A 72 -1.31 -12.68 -4.70
CA ALA A 72 -1.86 -11.34 -4.48
C ALA A 72 -1.01 -10.54 -3.47
N GLY A 73 -0.48 -11.19 -2.43
CA GLY A 73 0.47 -10.58 -1.49
C GLY A 73 1.77 -10.13 -2.16
N HIS A 74 2.36 -10.98 -2.98
CA HIS A 74 3.58 -10.61 -3.73
C HIS A 74 3.31 -9.49 -4.75
N LEU A 75 2.19 -9.54 -5.45
CA LEU A 75 1.80 -8.45 -6.35
C LEU A 75 1.59 -7.12 -5.61
N ALA A 76 1.00 -7.17 -4.41
CA ALA A 76 0.85 -6.00 -3.56
C ALA A 76 2.21 -5.39 -3.18
N ALA A 77 3.22 -6.22 -2.87
CA ALA A 77 4.57 -5.77 -2.60
C ALA A 77 5.22 -5.14 -3.85
N ILE A 78 5.13 -5.80 -5.00
CA ILE A 78 5.70 -5.31 -6.26
C ILE A 78 5.12 -3.94 -6.63
N VAL A 79 3.80 -3.74 -6.58
CA VAL A 79 3.18 -2.45 -6.97
C VAL A 79 3.49 -1.33 -5.99
N LEU A 80 3.83 -1.63 -4.73
CA LEU A 80 4.25 -0.62 -3.76
C LEU A 80 5.63 -0.04 -4.06
N ILE A 81 6.55 -0.85 -4.63
CA ILE A 81 7.90 -0.40 -5.03
C ILE A 81 7.83 0.35 -6.36
N TYR A 82 6.88 -0.02 -7.22
CA TYR A 82 6.72 0.59 -8.54
C TYR A 82 6.14 1.99 -8.39
N SER A 83 7.02 2.96 -8.20
CA SER A 83 6.69 4.39 -8.08
C SER A 83 7.40 5.14 -9.20
N ASP A 84 6.65 5.95 -9.95
CA ASP A 84 7.22 6.84 -10.99
C ASP A 84 8.04 7.99 -10.41
N GLU A 85 7.92 8.25 -9.11
CA GLU A 85 8.67 9.30 -8.44
C GLU A 85 10.05 8.79 -7.96
N LYS A 86 11.11 9.35 -8.51
CA LYS A 86 12.48 9.15 -8.02
C LYS A 86 12.70 10.02 -6.78
N TYR A 87 12.99 9.37 -5.66
CA TYR A 87 13.36 10.03 -4.40
C TYR A 87 14.87 9.99 -4.21
N ASP A 88 15.63 10.57 -5.13
CA ASP A 88 17.10 10.55 -5.19
C ASP A 88 17.79 11.25 -3.99
N LYS A 89 17.03 11.83 -3.07
CA LYS A 89 17.54 12.65 -1.97
C LYS A 89 17.63 11.95 -0.62
N ILE A 90 17.20 10.69 -0.54
CA ILE A 90 17.22 9.94 0.74
C ILE A 90 18.38 8.96 0.69
N ASP A 91 19.36 9.20 1.54
CA ASP A 91 20.45 8.26 1.73
C ASP A 91 19.95 7.06 2.58
N LEU A 92 19.56 5.99 1.88
CA LEU A 92 19.10 4.75 2.52
C LEU A 92 20.19 4.03 3.30
N GLU A 93 21.48 4.40 3.12
CA GLU A 93 22.56 3.86 3.91
C GLU A 93 22.45 4.28 5.39
N GLN A 94 21.98 5.50 5.65
CA GLN A 94 21.70 5.98 7.01
C GLN A 94 20.53 5.24 7.67
N LEU A 95 19.74 4.52 6.89
CA LEU A 95 18.56 3.78 7.33
C LEU A 95 18.77 2.25 7.27
N LYS A 96 20.02 1.77 7.36
CA LYS A 96 20.37 0.33 7.25
C LYS A 96 19.60 -0.54 8.24
N GLN A 97 19.35 -0.03 9.43
CA GLN A 97 18.66 -0.75 10.50
C GLN A 97 17.13 -0.73 10.35
N ALA A 98 16.61 0.11 9.44
CA ALA A 98 15.18 0.17 9.19
C ALA A 98 14.72 -1.06 8.40
N LYS A 99 13.68 -1.71 8.89
CA LYS A 99 13.01 -2.83 8.21
C LYS A 99 12.13 -2.36 7.06
N ALA A 100 11.47 -1.20 7.21
CA ALA A 100 10.74 -0.54 6.13
C ALA A 100 10.86 0.97 6.21
N VAL A 101 10.77 1.63 5.04
CA VAL A 101 10.87 3.09 4.91
C VAL A 101 9.86 3.57 3.87
N LEU A 102 9.01 4.53 4.27
CA LEU A 102 8.07 5.22 3.38
C LEU A 102 8.30 6.72 3.46
N TYR A 103 8.15 7.41 2.33
CA TYR A 103 8.35 8.85 2.25
C TYR A 103 7.35 9.54 1.33
N ASP A 104 6.70 10.63 1.79
CA ASP A 104 5.72 11.41 1.04
C ASP A 104 6.12 12.88 0.81
N LYS A 105 7.41 13.21 0.80
CA LYS A 105 8.01 14.56 0.71
C LYS A 105 7.90 15.41 1.98
N LYS A 106 6.95 15.13 2.87
CA LYS A 106 6.75 15.85 4.14
C LYS A 106 7.04 14.96 5.34
N ASN A 107 6.75 13.67 5.21
CA ASN A 107 6.88 12.72 6.30
C ASN A 107 7.75 11.54 5.86
N LEU A 108 8.65 11.14 6.73
CA LEU A 108 9.43 9.91 6.62
C LEU A 108 8.94 8.95 7.69
N LEU A 109 8.32 7.86 7.29
CA LEU A 109 7.95 6.77 8.19
C LEU A 109 9.03 5.70 8.14
N VAL A 110 9.65 5.46 9.28
CA VAL A 110 10.70 4.47 9.47
C VAL A 110 10.19 3.37 10.39
N VAL A 111 10.22 2.14 9.91
CA VAL A 111 9.76 0.97 10.67
C VAL A 111 10.98 0.14 11.08
N GLY A 112 11.10 -0.15 12.36
CA GLY A 112 12.16 -0.98 12.91
C GLY A 112 12.30 -0.83 14.40
N ASP A 113 13.05 -1.75 15.01
CA ASP A 113 13.35 -1.74 16.43
C ASP A 113 14.63 -0.91 16.66
N ASN A 114 14.58 0.07 17.56
CA ASN A 114 15.74 0.89 17.95
C ASN A 114 16.45 1.62 16.79
N VAL A 115 15.70 2.13 15.83
CA VAL A 115 16.28 2.90 14.71
C VAL A 115 16.77 4.25 15.22
N SER A 116 18.08 4.52 15.07
CA SER A 116 18.66 5.82 15.39
C SER A 116 18.28 6.83 14.29
N ILE A 117 17.52 7.86 14.67
CA ILE A 117 17.08 8.92 13.76
C ILE A 117 18.02 10.13 13.78
N SER A 118 18.97 10.18 14.71
CA SER A 118 19.87 11.33 14.91
C SER A 118 20.79 11.61 13.72
N GLU A 119 21.00 10.64 12.86
CA GLU A 119 21.87 10.74 11.68
C GLU A 119 21.09 11.06 10.38
N ILE A 120 19.75 11.07 10.45
CA ILE A 120 18.92 11.32 9.26
C ILE A 120 18.85 12.82 8.99
N ASN A 121 19.59 13.27 8.01
CA ASN A 121 19.58 14.67 7.59
C ASN A 121 18.55 14.90 6.46
N LEU A 122 17.28 15.03 6.83
CA LEU A 122 16.21 15.41 5.90
C LEU A 122 15.60 16.73 6.38
N PRO A 123 16.14 17.86 5.97
CA PRO A 123 15.58 19.16 6.34
C PRO A 123 14.15 19.27 5.81
N ASN A 124 13.23 19.63 6.70
CA ASN A 124 11.79 19.79 6.45
C ASN A 124 10.94 18.50 6.36
N ALA A 125 11.48 17.33 6.68
CA ALA A 125 10.67 16.12 6.81
C ALA A 125 10.35 15.84 8.30
N ASN A 126 9.08 15.55 8.58
CA ASN A 126 8.68 15.01 9.87
C ASN A 126 9.03 13.51 9.90
N ILE A 127 9.86 13.09 10.86
CA ILE A 127 10.29 11.69 10.98
C ILE A 127 9.40 10.99 12.00
N ILE A 128 8.76 9.93 11.57
CA ILE A 128 7.87 9.09 12.37
C ILE A 128 8.50 7.70 12.46
N THR A 129 8.81 7.24 13.67
CA THR A 129 9.32 5.90 13.90
C THR A 129 8.22 5.01 14.46
N LYS A 130 8.17 3.76 14.00
CA LYS A 130 7.24 2.74 14.49
C LYS A 130 7.92 1.38 14.49
N THR A 131 7.56 0.54 15.43
CA THR A 131 7.81 -0.90 15.31
C THR A 131 6.83 -1.53 14.30
N GLU A 132 7.03 -2.79 13.93
CA GLU A 132 6.09 -3.50 13.05
C GLU A 132 4.69 -3.59 13.69
N ASP A 133 4.64 -3.89 15.00
CA ASP A 133 3.36 -3.99 15.73
C ASP A 133 2.65 -2.64 15.82
N GLU A 134 3.37 -1.56 16.05
CA GLU A 134 2.81 -0.20 16.06
C GLU A 134 2.29 0.21 14.68
N LEU A 135 2.94 -0.25 13.60
CA LEU A 135 2.45 -0.02 12.24
C LEU A 135 1.13 -0.78 12.00
N VAL A 136 1.05 -2.05 12.40
CA VAL A 136 -0.18 -2.84 12.33
C VAL A 136 -1.31 -2.15 13.09
N GLU A 137 -1.06 -1.70 14.32
CA GLU A 137 -2.03 -0.98 15.14
C GLU A 137 -2.45 0.36 14.52
N SER A 138 -1.51 1.10 13.93
CA SER A 138 -1.80 2.34 13.21
C SER A 138 -2.75 2.10 12.04
N PHE A 139 -2.52 1.06 11.25
CA PHE A 139 -3.39 0.68 10.15
C PHE A 139 -4.75 0.19 10.64
N ARG A 140 -4.80 -0.60 11.73
CA ARG A 140 -6.04 -1.08 12.35
C ARG A 140 -6.90 0.08 12.89
N LYS A 141 -6.29 1.04 13.56
CA LYS A 141 -6.95 2.24 14.09
C LYS A 141 -7.21 3.30 13.04
N LYS A 142 -6.80 3.08 11.80
CA LYS A 142 -6.88 4.03 10.68
C LYS A 142 -6.20 5.38 10.99
N ASP A 143 -5.00 5.31 11.58
CA ASP A 143 -4.17 6.47 11.85
C ASP A 143 -3.97 7.30 10.57
N SER A 144 -4.26 8.59 10.65
CA SER A 144 -4.30 9.49 9.48
C SER A 144 -2.93 9.63 8.83
N ASP A 145 -1.88 9.74 9.64
CA ASP A 145 -0.52 10.00 9.14
C ASP A 145 0.04 8.77 8.45
N ALA A 146 -0.06 7.60 9.10
CA ALA A 146 0.37 6.34 8.50
C ALA A 146 -0.37 6.03 7.20
N LEU A 147 -1.68 6.24 7.15
CA LEU A 147 -2.48 6.03 5.94
C LEU A 147 -2.17 7.06 4.86
N GLN A 148 -1.94 8.33 5.21
CA GLN A 148 -1.58 9.36 4.22
C GLN A 148 -0.24 9.05 3.57
N ILE A 149 0.77 8.68 4.37
CA ILE A 149 2.08 8.31 3.86
C ILE A 149 1.98 7.09 2.94
N LEU A 150 1.21 6.07 3.32
CA LEU A 150 0.99 4.90 2.46
C LEU A 150 0.29 5.26 1.15
N LYS A 151 -0.72 6.16 1.19
CA LYS A 151 -1.51 6.55 0.02
C LYS A 151 -0.71 7.37 -0.99
N LYS A 152 0.15 8.27 -0.53
CA LYS A 152 0.81 9.28 -1.35
C LYS A 152 2.32 9.08 -1.48
N GLY A 153 2.93 8.39 -0.54
CA GLY A 153 4.36 8.22 -0.46
C GLY A 153 4.88 7.05 -1.30
N ALA A 154 6.19 7.06 -1.52
CA ALA A 154 6.90 5.90 -2.04
C ALA A 154 7.32 4.97 -0.91
N VAL A 155 7.28 3.69 -1.18
CA VAL A 155 7.92 2.66 -0.36
C VAL A 155 9.36 2.52 -0.86
N LEU A 156 10.31 2.95 -0.06
CA LEU A 156 11.72 2.96 -0.43
C LEU A 156 12.44 1.66 -0.05
N ARG A 157 11.87 0.95 0.95
CA ARG A 157 12.38 -0.33 1.47
C ARG A 157 11.28 -1.05 2.24
N GLY A 158 11.31 -2.39 2.26
CA GLY A 158 10.51 -3.22 3.15
C GLY A 158 9.05 -3.31 2.75
N GLU A 159 8.77 -3.38 1.46
CA GLU A 159 7.43 -3.53 0.89
C GLU A 159 6.68 -4.73 1.47
N GLU A 160 7.37 -5.83 1.72
CA GLU A 160 6.75 -7.02 2.34
C GLU A 160 6.33 -6.77 3.78
N ILE A 161 7.09 -5.98 4.54
CA ILE A 161 6.72 -5.54 5.90
C ILE A 161 5.43 -4.73 5.86
N ILE A 162 5.33 -3.82 4.89
CA ILE A 162 4.13 -2.99 4.71
C ILE A 162 2.92 -3.85 4.34
N VAL A 163 3.07 -4.78 3.39
CA VAL A 163 2.01 -5.70 2.98
C VAL A 163 1.57 -6.59 4.15
N ASN A 164 2.51 -7.12 4.94
CA ASN A 164 2.21 -7.91 6.13
C ASN A 164 1.49 -7.08 7.19
N ALA A 165 1.89 -5.83 7.40
CA ALA A 165 1.18 -4.92 8.32
C ALA A 165 -0.26 -4.66 7.86
N ILE A 166 -0.48 -4.42 6.57
CA ILE A 166 -1.83 -4.29 5.99
C ILE A 166 -2.63 -5.57 6.26
N LYS A 167 -2.11 -6.74 5.88
CA LYS A 167 -2.77 -8.03 6.07
C LYS A 167 -3.16 -8.28 7.52
N ASN A 168 -2.24 -8.06 8.46
CA ASN A 168 -2.47 -8.28 9.89
C ASN A 168 -3.45 -7.25 10.49
N SER A 169 -3.53 -6.05 9.92
CA SER A 169 -4.47 -5.02 10.39
C SER A 169 -5.92 -5.32 10.01
N ILE A 170 -6.15 -6.04 8.90
CA ILE A 170 -7.51 -6.40 8.43
C ILE A 170 -7.97 -7.79 8.88
N THR A 171 -7.03 -8.65 9.32
CA THR A 171 -7.38 -9.99 9.86
C THR A 171 -8.06 -9.79 11.21
N ARG A 172 -9.35 -10.15 11.29
CA ARG A 172 -10.07 -10.27 12.57
C ARG A 172 -9.74 -11.65 13.14
N PHE A 173 -9.27 -11.67 14.38
CA PHE A 173 -9.20 -12.91 15.17
C PHE A 173 -10.60 -13.45 15.42
#